data_16b6d48f46cddb26104b38635d1ae113
#
_entry.id   16b6d48f46cddb26104b38635d1ae113
#
_cell.length_a   1.000
_cell.length_b   1.000
_cell.length_c   1.000
_cell.angle_alpha   90.00
_cell.angle_beta   90.00
_cell.angle_gamma   90.00
#
_symmetry.space_group_name_H-M   'P 1'
#
loop_
_entity.id
_entity.type
_entity.pdbx_description
1 polymer ?
#
loop_
_entity_poly.entity_id
_entity_poly.type
_entity_poly.pdbx_seq_one_letter_code
_entity_poly.pdbx_strand_id
1 'polypeptide(L)'
;MNTLQPVEEIKQIQEGNILMPKGFKASGAHAGLRYSKKDIGIIYTETAASSAAVYTQNVVQAAPINVTKDSIAVTGKLHGIVVNSACANACTGEQGLKDAIEMRKLAAQKFGLEDHSFAVASTGVIGEFMEMDKIKNGIDLLEPTDTAEAAEDFGTAILTTDIVTKSCGYETVIDGKRVKMGGAAKGSGMIHPNMATMLGFITTDAVIEPNDLQEALSSITNDTFNQITVDGDCSTNDMVLVLANGAARNEPLTNTHPEWSVFLELLKQTSENLAKQIAKDGEGATKLIEVNVHGMNSKQDSQMMAKTIVGSNLVKTAAFGADANWGRIIAAMGRSGVGFQPEQTTISFGEIIVLKDGEPIQFSEEDAKAYLENESIIINVYLKDGNKSGTAWGCDLTYDYVKINGSYRS
;
A
#
# COMPACT_ATOMS: atom_id res chain seq x y z
N MET A 1 12.75 -17.40 36.03
CA MET A 1 13.04 -17.98 34.71
C MET A 1 11.87 -17.55 33.78
N ASN A 2 12.01 -16.48 33.06
CA ASN A 2 11.04 -16.13 32.03
C ASN A 2 11.27 -17.09 30.86
N THR A 3 10.44 -18.13 30.77
CA THR A 3 10.32 -18.88 29.54
C THR A 3 9.72 -17.92 28.51
N LEU A 4 10.56 -17.43 27.58
CA LEU A 4 10.09 -16.82 26.35
C LEU A 4 9.13 -17.83 25.72
N GLN A 5 7.85 -17.51 25.71
CA GLN A 5 6.91 -18.29 24.90
C GLN A 5 7.38 -18.19 23.44
N PRO A 6 7.35 -19.27 22.66
CA PRO A 6 7.68 -19.20 21.25
C PRO A 6 6.78 -18.15 20.62
N VAL A 7 7.37 -17.18 19.92
CA VAL A 7 6.63 -16.24 19.08
C VAL A 7 5.85 -17.10 18.09
N GLU A 8 4.52 -17.12 18.21
CA GLU A 8 3.70 -17.92 17.31
C GLU A 8 3.88 -17.41 15.89
N GLU A 9 4.12 -18.34 14.98
CA GLU A 9 4.48 -18.06 13.59
C GLU A 9 3.33 -17.38 12.87
N ILE A 10 3.62 -16.25 12.21
CA ILE A 10 2.69 -15.60 11.29
C ILE A 10 2.69 -16.40 9.98
N LYS A 11 1.52 -16.89 9.58
CA LYS A 11 1.36 -17.72 8.40
C LYS A 11 0.65 -16.94 7.30
N GLN A 12 1.29 -16.86 6.14
CA GLN A 12 0.62 -16.40 4.94
C GLN A 12 -0.37 -17.47 4.48
N ILE A 13 -1.60 -17.04 4.17
CA ILE A 13 -2.65 -17.91 3.64
C ILE A 13 -2.63 -17.82 2.12
N GLN A 14 -2.51 -18.97 1.47
CA GLN A 14 -2.65 -19.05 0.03
C GLN A 14 -4.02 -18.54 -0.40
N GLU A 15 -4.08 -17.69 -1.43
CA GLU A 15 -5.30 -17.02 -1.89
C GLU A 15 -5.97 -16.15 -0.80
N GLY A 16 -5.19 -15.70 0.20
CA GLY A 16 -5.67 -14.80 1.23
C GLY A 16 -6.15 -13.46 0.64
N ASN A 17 -7.24 -12.94 1.18
CA ASN A 17 -7.88 -11.72 0.68
C ASN A 17 -8.52 -10.91 1.80
N ILE A 18 -9.11 -9.77 1.46
CA ILE A 18 -9.73 -8.80 2.36
C ILE A 18 -10.86 -9.38 3.24
N LEU A 19 -11.46 -10.52 2.88
CA LEU A 19 -12.54 -11.18 3.63
C LEU A 19 -12.07 -12.34 4.51
N MET A 20 -10.75 -12.58 4.60
CA MET A 20 -10.18 -13.60 5.48
C MET A 20 -10.56 -13.46 6.96
N PRO A 21 -10.59 -12.26 7.56
CA PRO A 21 -11.09 -12.05 8.91
C PRO A 21 -12.61 -12.24 8.98
N LYS A 22 -13.10 -12.80 10.09
CA LYS A 22 -14.52 -13.06 10.28
C LYS A 22 -15.37 -11.79 10.32
N GLY A 23 -16.57 -11.85 9.76
CA GLY A 23 -17.58 -10.80 9.89
C GLY A 23 -17.44 -9.65 8.91
N PHE A 24 -16.51 -9.71 7.96
CA PHE A 24 -16.43 -8.79 6.84
C PHE A 24 -17.12 -9.35 5.60
N LYS A 25 -17.73 -8.46 4.86
CA LYS A 25 -18.39 -8.71 3.57
C LYS A 25 -17.92 -7.68 2.55
N ALA A 26 -17.91 -8.03 1.28
CA ALA A 26 -17.56 -7.09 0.22
C ALA A 26 -18.49 -7.27 -0.99
N SER A 27 -18.48 -6.28 -1.86
CA SER A 27 -19.11 -6.33 -3.18
C SER A 27 -18.43 -5.36 -4.13
N GLY A 28 -18.45 -5.65 -5.42
CA GLY A 28 -18.04 -4.75 -6.48
C GLY A 28 -18.98 -4.81 -7.65
N ALA A 29 -19.37 -3.65 -8.18
CA ALA A 29 -20.35 -3.53 -9.26
C ALA A 29 -19.85 -2.63 -10.39
N HIS A 30 -20.50 -2.73 -11.54
CA HIS A 30 -20.36 -1.79 -12.66
C HIS A 30 -21.51 -0.79 -12.60
N ALA A 31 -21.23 0.42 -12.15
CA ALA A 31 -22.19 1.52 -12.06
C ALA A 31 -22.35 2.28 -13.39
N GLY A 32 -21.52 1.99 -14.38
CA GLY A 32 -21.45 2.71 -15.65
C GLY A 32 -20.65 4.01 -15.58
N LEU A 33 -19.82 4.18 -14.57
CA LEU A 33 -18.86 5.27 -14.47
C LEU A 33 -17.70 5.06 -15.45
N ARG A 34 -17.33 3.80 -15.68
CA ARG A 34 -16.35 3.35 -16.68
C ARG A 34 -17.05 2.57 -17.79
N TYR A 35 -16.35 2.37 -18.92
CA TYR A 35 -16.97 1.75 -20.09
C TYR A 35 -17.43 0.29 -19.86
N SER A 36 -16.63 -0.54 -19.21
CA SER A 36 -16.90 -1.97 -19.09
C SER A 36 -16.42 -2.66 -17.81
N LYS A 37 -15.59 -1.98 -16.99
CA LYS A 37 -15.04 -2.57 -15.76
C LYS A 37 -15.92 -2.24 -14.57
N LYS A 38 -15.89 -3.06 -13.53
CA LYS A 38 -16.41 -2.69 -12.21
C LYS A 38 -15.74 -1.40 -11.76
N ASP A 39 -16.50 -0.50 -11.17
CA ASP A 39 -16.07 0.88 -10.92
C ASP A 39 -16.58 1.44 -9.57
N ILE A 40 -17.34 0.63 -8.83
CA ILE A 40 -17.76 0.92 -7.47
C ILE A 40 -17.67 -0.34 -6.62
N GLY A 41 -17.11 -0.20 -5.40
CA GLY A 41 -16.92 -1.30 -4.48
C GLY A 41 -17.23 -0.91 -3.03
N ILE A 42 -17.53 -1.90 -2.20
CA ILE A 42 -17.81 -1.72 -0.78
C ILE A 42 -17.17 -2.84 0.04
N ILE A 43 -16.62 -2.48 1.21
CA ILE A 43 -16.35 -3.39 2.32
C ILE A 43 -17.31 -3.03 3.43
N TYR A 44 -17.91 -4.05 4.06
CA TYR A 44 -18.92 -3.87 5.10
C TYR A 44 -18.75 -4.87 6.23
N THR A 45 -19.07 -4.47 7.44
CA THR A 45 -19.21 -5.31 8.64
C THR A 45 -20.41 -4.86 9.47
N GLU A 46 -21.17 -5.83 10.00
CA GLU A 46 -22.35 -5.56 10.84
C GLU A 46 -21.97 -4.96 12.20
N THR A 47 -20.80 -5.29 12.71
CA THR A 47 -20.26 -4.74 13.95
C THR A 47 -19.37 -3.54 13.64
N ALA A 48 -19.60 -2.40 14.29
CA ALA A 48 -18.73 -1.24 14.13
C ALA A 48 -17.28 -1.59 14.47
N ALA A 49 -16.40 -1.48 13.49
CA ALA A 49 -14.99 -1.83 13.56
C ALA A 49 -14.16 -0.64 14.01
N SER A 50 -13.24 -0.83 14.95
CA SER A 50 -12.18 0.15 15.23
C SER A 50 -11.47 0.49 13.92
N SER A 51 -11.29 1.78 13.65
CA SER A 51 -10.84 2.25 12.35
C SER A 51 -9.66 3.19 12.49
N ALA A 52 -8.64 2.96 11.69
CA ALA A 52 -7.48 3.83 11.56
C ALA A 52 -7.17 4.09 10.10
N ALA A 53 -6.72 5.30 9.78
CA ALA A 53 -6.34 5.61 8.42
C ALA A 53 -5.15 6.56 8.36
N VAL A 54 -4.37 6.41 7.30
CA VAL A 54 -3.31 7.33 6.90
C VAL A 54 -3.62 7.85 5.49
N TYR A 55 -3.20 9.09 5.23
CA TYR A 55 -3.63 9.83 4.04
C TYR A 55 -2.47 10.51 3.36
N THR A 56 -2.64 10.88 2.09
CA THR A 56 -1.68 11.69 1.35
C THR A 56 -1.30 12.98 2.09
N GLN A 57 -0.03 13.34 2.02
CA GLN A 57 0.48 14.64 2.46
C GLN A 57 0.53 15.67 1.32
N ASN A 58 0.02 15.32 0.14
CA ASN A 58 -0.13 16.29 -0.93
C ASN A 58 -0.98 17.47 -0.45
N VAL A 59 -0.54 18.69 -0.72
CA VAL A 59 -1.29 19.91 -0.36
C VAL A 59 -2.66 19.95 -1.03
N VAL A 60 -2.76 19.34 -2.22
CA VAL A 60 -4.02 19.16 -2.95
C VAL A 60 -4.64 17.83 -2.53
N GLN A 61 -5.47 17.86 -1.49
CA GLN A 61 -6.21 16.68 -1.02
C GLN A 61 -7.60 16.61 -1.65
N ALA A 62 -7.97 15.40 -2.12
CA ALA A 62 -9.30 15.14 -2.66
C ALA A 62 -10.39 15.19 -1.57
N ALA A 63 -11.61 15.57 -1.94
CA ALA A 63 -12.74 15.70 -1.02
C ALA A 63 -13.04 14.40 -0.21
N PRO A 64 -12.97 13.18 -0.76
CA PRO A 64 -13.18 11.95 0.00
C PRO A 64 -12.28 11.79 1.22
N ILE A 65 -11.05 12.32 1.18
CA ILE A 65 -10.12 12.26 2.33
C ILE A 65 -10.70 13.01 3.52
N ASN A 66 -11.19 14.23 3.32
CA ASN A 66 -11.76 15.04 4.40
C ASN A 66 -13.02 14.38 4.96
N VAL A 67 -13.90 13.85 4.10
CA VAL A 67 -15.13 13.17 4.54
C VAL A 67 -14.81 11.89 5.34
N THR A 68 -13.77 11.13 4.97
CA THR A 68 -13.35 9.95 5.73
C THR A 68 -12.70 10.34 7.07
N LYS A 69 -11.89 11.38 7.12
CA LYS A 69 -11.36 11.93 8.38
C LYS A 69 -12.49 12.33 9.33
N ASP A 70 -13.50 13.04 8.83
CA ASP A 70 -14.67 13.46 9.61
C ASP A 70 -15.45 12.24 10.13
N SER A 71 -15.63 11.19 9.31
CA SER A 71 -16.30 9.96 9.71
C SER A 71 -15.59 9.27 10.87
N ILE A 72 -14.28 9.07 10.76
CA ILE A 72 -13.47 8.42 11.80
C ILE A 72 -13.45 9.27 13.08
N ALA A 73 -13.41 10.62 12.96
CA ALA A 73 -13.32 11.52 14.10
C ALA A 73 -14.54 11.45 15.05
N VAL A 74 -15.71 10.97 14.60
CA VAL A 74 -16.92 10.90 15.42
C VAL A 74 -16.78 9.87 16.55
N THR A 75 -16.37 8.64 16.22
CA THR A 75 -16.30 7.55 17.20
C THR A 75 -15.02 6.73 17.14
N GLY A 76 -14.17 6.93 16.13
CA GLY A 76 -13.06 6.05 15.83
C GLY A 76 -13.50 4.71 15.24
N LYS A 77 -14.78 4.52 14.92
CA LYS A 77 -15.34 3.24 14.44
C LYS A 77 -16.19 3.44 13.20
N LEU A 78 -16.08 2.52 12.25
CA LEU A 78 -16.83 2.50 11.01
C LEU A 78 -17.46 1.13 10.77
N HIS A 79 -18.51 1.09 9.97
CA HIS A 79 -19.10 -0.14 9.45
C HIS A 79 -18.52 -0.54 8.09
N GLY A 80 -17.79 0.33 7.43
CA GLY A 80 -17.19 0.00 6.16
C GLY A 80 -16.66 1.20 5.38
N ILE A 81 -16.40 0.95 4.11
CA ILE A 81 -15.96 1.95 3.13
C ILE A 81 -16.60 1.69 1.78
N VAL A 82 -17.03 2.75 1.10
CA VAL A 82 -17.42 2.72 -0.30
C VAL A 82 -16.38 3.42 -1.17
N VAL A 83 -16.05 2.83 -2.32
CA VAL A 83 -14.96 3.27 -3.20
C VAL A 83 -15.49 3.42 -4.63
N ASN A 84 -15.19 4.53 -5.31
CA ASN A 84 -15.30 4.62 -6.76
C ASN A 84 -13.92 4.67 -7.41
N SER A 85 -13.76 4.08 -8.61
CA SER A 85 -12.50 4.01 -9.35
C SER A 85 -12.54 4.67 -10.74
N ALA A 86 -13.42 5.66 -10.93
CA ALA A 86 -13.55 6.37 -12.19
C ALA A 86 -13.17 7.85 -12.08
N CYS A 87 -13.57 8.49 -10.99
CA CYS A 87 -13.36 9.92 -10.74
C CYS A 87 -12.64 10.10 -9.41
N ALA A 88 -11.52 10.83 -9.43
CA ALA A 88 -10.74 11.12 -8.23
C ALA A 88 -11.48 12.05 -7.25
N ASN A 89 -12.43 12.83 -7.74
CA ASN A 89 -13.09 13.89 -6.96
C ASN A 89 -12.09 14.82 -6.27
N ALA A 90 -11.04 15.19 -7.01
CA ALA A 90 -10.00 16.11 -6.61
C ALA A 90 -10.06 17.37 -7.47
N CYS A 91 -9.78 18.53 -6.89
CA CYS A 91 -9.90 19.85 -7.52
C CYS A 91 -11.33 20.18 -8.00
N THR A 92 -12.34 19.68 -7.30
CA THR A 92 -13.77 19.83 -7.62
C THR A 92 -14.51 20.81 -6.71
N GLY A 93 -13.79 21.48 -5.81
CA GLY A 93 -14.31 22.55 -4.97
C GLY A 93 -15.43 22.09 -4.02
N GLU A 94 -16.37 22.99 -3.75
CA GLU A 94 -17.51 22.73 -2.85
C GLU A 94 -18.44 21.62 -3.39
N GLN A 95 -18.58 21.51 -4.71
CA GLN A 95 -19.41 20.46 -5.28
C GLN A 95 -18.84 19.09 -4.99
N GLY A 96 -17.54 18.89 -5.18
CA GLY A 96 -16.89 17.62 -4.87
C GLY A 96 -16.99 17.21 -3.41
N LEU A 97 -16.97 18.18 -2.47
CA LEU A 97 -17.22 17.89 -1.05
C LEU A 97 -18.66 17.42 -0.82
N LYS A 98 -19.66 18.09 -1.42
CA LYS A 98 -21.08 17.68 -1.34
C LYS A 98 -21.28 16.28 -1.91
N ASP A 99 -20.67 15.98 -3.04
CA ASP A 99 -20.75 14.69 -3.69
C ASP A 99 -20.13 13.57 -2.84
N ALA A 100 -18.98 13.81 -2.22
CA ALA A 100 -18.36 12.85 -1.30
C ALA A 100 -19.19 12.61 -0.03
N ILE A 101 -19.81 13.64 0.54
CA ILE A 101 -20.75 13.53 1.67
C ILE A 101 -21.98 12.72 1.25
N GLU A 102 -22.55 12.98 0.07
CA GLU A 102 -23.73 12.26 -0.42
C GLU A 102 -23.39 10.79 -0.72
N MET A 103 -22.23 10.48 -1.30
CA MET A 103 -21.76 9.11 -1.51
C MET A 103 -21.68 8.33 -0.18
N ARG A 104 -21.13 8.96 0.88
CA ARG A 104 -21.09 8.40 2.24
C ARG A 104 -22.48 8.12 2.78
N LYS A 105 -23.38 9.10 2.68
CA LYS A 105 -24.74 9.01 3.15
C LYS A 105 -25.54 7.91 2.43
N LEU A 106 -25.40 7.79 1.12
CA LEU A 106 -26.04 6.73 0.34
C LEU A 106 -25.60 5.34 0.81
N ALA A 107 -24.29 5.16 1.06
CA ALA A 107 -23.77 3.91 1.60
C ALA A 107 -24.33 3.60 3.00
N ALA A 108 -24.38 4.57 3.90
CA ALA A 108 -24.93 4.41 5.25
C ALA A 108 -26.44 4.08 5.22
N GLN A 109 -27.21 4.79 4.40
CA GLN A 109 -28.66 4.59 4.25
C GLN A 109 -29.02 3.21 3.75
N LYS A 110 -28.21 2.64 2.84
CA LYS A 110 -28.40 1.26 2.34
C LYS A 110 -28.48 0.22 3.47
N PHE A 111 -27.75 0.46 4.56
CA PHE A 111 -27.69 -0.45 5.72
C PHE A 111 -28.49 0.07 6.93
N GLY A 112 -29.19 1.19 6.80
CA GLY A 112 -29.95 1.80 7.90
C GLY A 112 -29.06 2.32 9.03
N LEU A 113 -27.88 2.83 8.70
CA LEU A 113 -26.86 3.32 9.62
C LEU A 113 -26.74 4.85 9.57
N GLU A 114 -26.11 5.42 10.59
CA GLU A 114 -25.79 6.85 10.64
C GLU A 114 -24.79 7.24 9.55
N ASP A 115 -24.91 8.44 9.00
CA ASP A 115 -24.11 8.91 7.86
C ASP A 115 -22.60 8.75 8.07
N HIS A 116 -22.09 8.95 9.27
CA HIS A 116 -20.67 8.83 9.61
C HIS A 116 -20.17 7.39 9.73
N SER A 117 -21.05 6.39 9.59
CA SER A 117 -20.69 4.97 9.74
C SER A 117 -19.83 4.43 8.61
N PHE A 118 -19.66 5.17 7.52
CA PHE A 118 -18.84 4.78 6.38
C PHE A 118 -17.71 5.76 6.09
N ALA A 119 -16.57 5.22 5.67
CA ALA A 119 -15.56 5.96 4.95
C ALA A 119 -15.93 6.03 3.45
N VAL A 120 -15.33 6.99 2.75
CA VAL A 120 -15.39 7.09 1.29
C VAL A 120 -13.98 7.21 0.72
N ALA A 121 -13.72 6.55 -0.40
CA ALA A 121 -12.52 6.73 -1.19
C ALA A 121 -12.88 6.88 -2.67
N SER A 122 -12.04 7.60 -3.38
CA SER A 122 -12.17 7.81 -4.82
C SER A 122 -10.81 7.72 -5.48
N THR A 123 -10.76 7.24 -6.72
CA THR A 123 -9.56 7.24 -7.57
C THR A 123 -9.98 7.35 -9.03
N GLY A 124 -9.10 7.82 -9.90
CA GLY A 124 -9.38 8.03 -11.32
C GLY A 124 -8.96 9.42 -11.78
N VAL A 125 -9.73 10.02 -12.69
CA VAL A 125 -9.38 11.30 -13.31
C VAL A 125 -9.55 12.46 -12.33
N ILE A 126 -8.54 13.35 -12.26
CA ILE A 126 -8.55 14.59 -11.48
C ILE A 126 -9.24 15.69 -12.27
N GLY A 127 -10.03 16.53 -11.59
CA GLY A 127 -10.69 17.72 -12.17
C GLY A 127 -12.02 17.41 -12.88
N GLU A 128 -12.56 16.20 -12.71
CA GLU A 128 -13.87 15.81 -13.16
C GLU A 128 -14.85 15.72 -12.00
N PHE A 129 -16.11 16.09 -12.22
CA PHE A 129 -17.19 15.94 -11.24
C PHE A 129 -17.74 14.52 -11.24
N MET A 130 -18.17 14.07 -10.06
CA MET A 130 -18.78 12.74 -9.93
C MET A 130 -20.17 12.71 -10.58
N GLU A 131 -20.45 11.65 -11.33
CA GLU A 131 -21.78 11.39 -11.90
C GLU A 131 -22.67 10.75 -10.81
N MET A 132 -23.26 11.57 -9.94
CA MET A 132 -23.93 11.14 -8.71
C MET A 132 -25.12 10.20 -8.96
N ASP A 133 -25.83 10.32 -10.08
CA ASP A 133 -26.90 9.38 -10.47
C ASP A 133 -26.33 7.96 -10.68
N LYS A 134 -25.16 7.84 -11.30
CA LYS A 134 -24.49 6.55 -11.49
C LYS A 134 -23.93 6.03 -10.15
N ILE A 135 -23.36 6.90 -9.32
CA ILE A 135 -22.89 6.53 -7.98
C ILE A 135 -24.04 5.94 -7.14
N LYS A 136 -25.20 6.61 -7.13
CA LYS A 136 -26.40 6.14 -6.43
C LYS A 136 -26.84 4.77 -6.94
N ASN A 137 -27.03 4.65 -8.24
CA ASN A 137 -27.42 3.37 -8.85
C ASN A 137 -26.39 2.27 -8.56
N GLY A 138 -25.11 2.59 -8.61
CA GLY A 138 -24.02 1.67 -8.28
C GLY A 138 -24.07 1.19 -6.84
N ILE A 139 -24.29 2.09 -5.87
CA ILE A 139 -24.44 1.73 -4.45
C ILE A 139 -25.66 0.83 -4.26
N ASP A 140 -26.76 1.09 -4.95
CA ASP A 140 -27.96 0.25 -4.89
C ASP A 140 -27.71 -1.18 -5.40
N LEU A 141 -26.80 -1.36 -6.37
CA LEU A 141 -26.42 -2.67 -6.91
C LEU A 141 -25.46 -3.47 -6.00
N LEU A 142 -24.79 -2.83 -5.04
CA LEU A 142 -23.84 -3.53 -4.18
C LEU A 142 -24.56 -4.45 -3.19
N GLU A 143 -24.27 -5.74 -3.25
CA GLU A 143 -24.81 -6.77 -2.33
C GLU A 143 -23.64 -7.46 -1.62
N PRO A 144 -23.15 -6.93 -0.48
CA PRO A 144 -21.97 -7.47 0.18
C PRO A 144 -22.18 -8.88 0.72
N THR A 145 -21.30 -9.80 0.32
CA THR A 145 -21.23 -11.18 0.82
C THR A 145 -19.81 -11.50 1.31
N ASP A 146 -19.63 -12.63 1.98
CA ASP A 146 -18.36 -13.13 2.50
C ASP A 146 -17.69 -14.19 1.60
N THR A 147 -18.04 -14.19 0.31
CA THR A 147 -17.51 -15.14 -0.66
C THR A 147 -16.17 -14.69 -1.27
N ALA A 148 -15.39 -15.64 -1.77
CA ALA A 148 -14.14 -15.33 -2.49
C ALA A 148 -14.41 -14.47 -3.75
N GLU A 149 -15.53 -14.72 -4.43
CA GLU A 149 -15.97 -13.93 -5.59
C GLU A 149 -16.22 -12.46 -5.20
N ALA A 150 -16.86 -12.20 -4.06
CA ALA A 150 -17.09 -10.85 -3.56
C ALA A 150 -15.79 -10.11 -3.22
N ALA A 151 -14.79 -10.82 -2.70
CA ALA A 151 -13.45 -10.26 -2.48
C ALA A 151 -12.77 -9.87 -3.79
N GLU A 152 -12.83 -10.72 -4.81
CA GLU A 152 -12.29 -10.46 -6.14
C GLU A 152 -13.07 -9.32 -6.85
N ASP A 153 -14.37 -9.29 -6.69
CA ASP A 153 -15.24 -8.23 -7.22
C ASP A 153 -14.87 -6.86 -6.65
N PHE A 154 -14.65 -6.79 -5.34
CA PHE A 154 -14.14 -5.58 -4.69
C PHE A 154 -12.74 -5.23 -5.20
N GLY A 155 -11.83 -6.21 -5.23
CA GLY A 155 -10.46 -6.03 -5.74
C GLY A 155 -10.43 -5.47 -7.17
N THR A 156 -11.31 -5.97 -8.04
CA THR A 156 -11.46 -5.48 -9.42
C THR A 156 -12.07 -4.08 -9.49
N ALA A 157 -13.06 -3.79 -8.63
CA ALA A 157 -13.79 -2.52 -8.63
C ALA A 157 -12.94 -1.31 -8.22
N ILE A 158 -11.82 -1.53 -7.53
CA ILE A 158 -10.94 -0.44 -7.10
C ILE A 158 -9.79 -0.14 -8.08
N LEU A 159 -9.57 -0.96 -9.12
CA LEU A 159 -8.48 -0.81 -10.07
C LEU A 159 -8.68 0.38 -11.02
N THR A 160 -7.58 0.99 -11.46
CA THR A 160 -7.58 2.02 -12.52
C THR A 160 -6.77 1.54 -13.73
N THR A 161 -5.47 1.81 -13.76
CA THR A 161 -4.51 1.35 -14.77
C THR A 161 -3.86 0.01 -14.41
N ASP A 162 -4.13 -0.48 -13.21
CA ASP A 162 -3.65 -1.76 -12.70
C ASP A 162 -4.02 -2.91 -13.65
N ILE A 163 -3.12 -3.86 -13.83
CA ILE A 163 -3.34 -5.04 -14.68
C ILE A 163 -3.70 -6.29 -13.89
N VAL A 164 -3.43 -6.30 -12.57
CA VAL A 164 -3.78 -7.39 -11.65
C VAL A 164 -4.43 -6.87 -10.38
N THR A 165 -5.31 -7.65 -9.77
CA THR A 165 -5.79 -7.43 -8.41
C THR A 165 -4.67 -7.70 -7.41
N LYS A 166 -4.62 -6.92 -6.34
CA LYS A 166 -3.60 -7.03 -5.31
C LYS A 166 -4.26 -7.38 -3.99
N SER A 167 -3.98 -8.58 -3.49
CA SER A 167 -4.56 -9.08 -2.26
C SER A 167 -3.59 -9.97 -1.50
N CYS A 168 -3.79 -10.09 -0.20
CA CYS A 168 -3.09 -11.04 0.65
C CYS A 168 -3.88 -11.32 1.92
N GLY A 169 -3.49 -12.38 2.62
CA GLY A 169 -4.07 -12.72 3.92
C GLY A 169 -3.05 -13.47 4.78
N TYR A 170 -3.08 -13.18 6.07
CA TYR A 170 -2.21 -13.76 7.07
C TYR A 170 -3.00 -14.17 8.30
N GLU A 171 -2.50 -15.12 9.04
CA GLU A 171 -3.03 -15.49 10.35
C GLU A 171 -1.92 -15.74 11.37
N THR A 172 -2.26 -15.52 12.62
CA THR A 172 -1.42 -15.84 13.78
C THR A 172 -2.32 -16.18 14.98
N VAL A 173 -1.72 -16.45 16.12
CA VAL A 173 -2.45 -16.65 17.38
C VAL A 173 -2.05 -15.53 18.34
N ILE A 174 -3.05 -14.92 18.98
CA ILE A 174 -2.92 -13.89 20.03
C ILE A 174 -3.86 -14.30 21.17
N ASP A 175 -3.38 -14.37 22.39
CA ASP A 175 -4.11 -14.88 23.57
C ASP A 175 -4.74 -16.27 23.35
N GLY A 176 -4.06 -17.14 22.63
CA GLY A 176 -4.60 -18.44 22.25
C GLY A 176 -5.80 -18.36 21.30
N LYS A 177 -6.09 -17.21 20.72
CA LYS A 177 -7.13 -16.98 19.69
C LYS A 177 -6.50 -16.81 18.33
N ARG A 178 -7.09 -17.45 17.31
CA ARG A 178 -6.68 -17.23 15.93
C ARG A 178 -7.14 -15.85 15.48
N VAL A 179 -6.20 -15.00 15.15
CA VAL A 179 -6.39 -13.66 14.58
C VAL A 179 -6.00 -13.69 13.12
N LYS A 180 -6.85 -13.15 12.27
CA LYS A 180 -6.63 -13.04 10.85
C LYS A 180 -6.51 -11.58 10.41
N MET A 181 -5.76 -11.36 9.37
CA MET A 181 -5.65 -10.08 8.69
C MET A 181 -5.68 -10.30 7.19
N GLY A 182 -6.50 -9.54 6.49
CA GLY A 182 -6.62 -9.58 5.04
C GLY A 182 -6.47 -8.19 4.43
N GLY A 183 -6.00 -8.13 3.20
CA GLY A 183 -5.80 -6.87 2.53
C GLY A 183 -6.17 -6.90 1.06
N ALA A 184 -6.56 -5.75 0.54
CA ALA A 184 -6.70 -5.45 -0.88
C ALA A 184 -6.12 -4.07 -1.16
N ALA A 185 -5.46 -3.91 -2.31
CA ALA A 185 -4.87 -2.64 -2.70
C ALA A 185 -4.99 -2.39 -4.22
N LYS A 186 -4.87 -1.12 -4.60
CA LYS A 186 -4.69 -0.69 -5.98
C LYS A 186 -3.59 0.34 -6.06
N GLY A 187 -2.95 0.40 -7.20
CA GLY A 187 -1.93 1.38 -7.55
C GLY A 187 -1.00 0.80 -8.61
N SER A 188 -0.69 1.62 -9.62
CA SER A 188 0.14 1.25 -10.76
C SER A 188 0.92 2.47 -11.28
N GLY A 189 0.27 3.62 -11.50
CA GLY A 189 0.90 4.90 -11.82
C GLY A 189 0.63 5.97 -10.77
N MET A 190 1.39 7.07 -10.81
CA MET A 190 1.39 8.16 -9.83
C MET A 190 1.72 7.62 -8.43
N ILE A 191 2.84 6.84 -8.30
CA ILE A 191 3.23 6.14 -7.07
C ILE A 191 4.58 6.66 -6.55
N HIS A 192 4.52 7.53 -5.55
CA HIS A 192 5.67 7.93 -4.72
C HIS A 192 5.19 8.36 -3.33
N PRO A 193 4.75 7.41 -2.48
CA PRO A 193 4.18 7.76 -1.20
C PRO A 193 5.18 8.48 -0.28
N ASN A 194 4.77 9.64 0.21
CA ASN A 194 5.19 10.17 1.49
C ASN A 194 3.89 10.30 2.32
N MET A 195 3.38 9.16 2.80
CA MET A 195 1.99 8.93 3.17
C MET A 195 1.08 9.09 1.94
N ALA A 196 1.31 8.25 0.89
CA ALA A 196 0.34 7.87 -0.12
C ALA A 196 0.81 7.96 -1.58
N THR A 197 0.35 7.12 -2.45
CA THR A 197 -0.16 7.20 -3.84
C THR A 197 -0.80 5.87 -4.22
N MET A 198 -1.76 5.43 -3.42
CA MET A 198 -2.42 4.16 -3.61
C MET A 198 -3.69 4.12 -2.75
N LEU A 199 -4.55 3.17 -2.97
CA LEU A 199 -5.59 2.81 -2.01
C LEU A 199 -5.24 1.45 -1.42
N GLY A 200 -5.13 1.39 -0.10
CA GLY A 200 -4.95 0.16 0.66
C GLY A 200 -6.06 -0.02 1.66
N PHE A 201 -6.65 -1.20 1.66
CA PHE A 201 -7.68 -1.58 2.59
C PHE A 201 -7.23 -2.83 3.33
N ILE A 202 -7.27 -2.78 4.65
CA ILE A 202 -6.87 -3.90 5.51
C ILE A 202 -8.02 -4.17 6.48
N THR A 203 -8.38 -5.41 6.63
CA THR A 203 -9.35 -5.88 7.61
C THR A 203 -8.69 -6.83 8.59
N THR A 204 -9.13 -6.82 9.84
CA THR A 204 -8.72 -7.80 10.85
C THR A 204 -9.87 -8.08 11.81
N ASP A 205 -9.92 -9.29 12.32
CA ASP A 205 -10.85 -9.69 13.37
C ASP A 205 -10.28 -9.50 14.79
N ALA A 206 -9.10 -8.90 14.94
CA ALA A 206 -8.51 -8.55 16.24
C ALA A 206 -9.37 -7.56 17.02
N VAL A 207 -9.34 -7.69 18.36
CA VAL A 207 -9.86 -6.67 19.28
C VAL A 207 -8.75 -5.68 19.57
N ILE A 208 -8.94 -4.44 19.13
CA ILE A 208 -7.98 -3.33 19.32
C ILE A 208 -8.74 -2.00 19.35
N GLU A 209 -8.31 -1.07 20.21
CA GLU A 209 -8.93 0.25 20.29
C GLU A 209 -8.45 1.17 19.15
N PRO A 210 -9.27 2.14 18.71
CA PRO A 210 -8.94 3.00 17.56
C PRO A 210 -7.59 3.74 17.67
N ASN A 211 -7.24 4.23 18.84
CA ASN A 211 -5.99 4.97 19.05
C ASN A 211 -4.75 4.09 18.92
N ASP A 212 -4.80 2.87 19.50
CA ASP A 212 -3.70 1.91 19.40
C ASP A 212 -3.57 1.41 17.95
N LEU A 213 -4.69 1.21 17.25
CA LEU A 213 -4.71 0.84 15.84
C LEU A 213 -4.10 1.95 14.96
N GLN A 214 -4.41 3.23 15.26
CA GLN A 214 -3.86 4.37 14.54
C GLN A 214 -2.34 4.50 14.75
N GLU A 215 -1.85 4.28 15.96
CA GLU A 215 -0.42 4.29 16.28
C GLU A 215 0.30 3.17 15.50
N ALA A 216 -0.24 1.94 15.55
CA ALA A 216 0.28 0.80 14.82
C ALA A 216 0.35 1.08 13.31
N LEU A 217 -0.75 1.52 12.70
CA LEU A 217 -0.82 1.81 11.27
C LEU A 217 0.18 2.90 10.87
N SER A 218 0.26 4.00 11.63
CA SER A 218 1.16 5.11 11.33
C SER A 218 2.62 4.67 11.35
N SER A 219 3.00 3.85 12.33
CA SER A 219 4.36 3.30 12.43
C SER A 219 4.69 2.37 11.25
N ILE A 220 3.80 1.41 10.97
CA ILE A 220 4.03 0.39 9.94
C ILE A 220 4.02 0.99 8.52
N THR A 221 3.19 1.99 8.26
CA THR A 221 3.15 2.65 6.95
C THR A 221 4.50 3.26 6.57
N ASN A 222 5.25 3.80 7.53
CA ASN A 222 6.57 4.35 7.28
C ASN A 222 7.60 3.31 6.81
N ASP A 223 7.40 2.06 7.20
CA ASP A 223 8.30 0.95 6.87
C ASP A 223 7.84 0.17 5.61
N THR A 224 6.62 0.42 5.13
CA THR A 224 6.00 -0.35 4.06
C THR A 224 5.53 0.54 2.91
N PHE A 225 4.31 1.03 2.93
CA PHE A 225 3.74 1.82 1.84
C PHE A 225 4.55 3.08 1.53
N ASN A 226 5.16 3.75 2.53
CA ASN A 226 6.02 4.91 2.28
C ASN A 226 7.36 4.57 1.65
N GLN A 227 7.69 3.29 1.52
CA GLN A 227 8.95 2.82 0.95
C GLN A 227 8.82 2.32 -0.50
N ILE A 228 7.69 2.55 -1.16
CA ILE A 228 7.55 2.23 -2.59
C ILE A 228 7.65 3.47 -3.48
N THR A 229 8.00 3.26 -4.75
CA THR A 229 7.88 4.29 -5.81
C THR A 229 7.80 3.65 -7.18
N VAL A 230 6.97 4.20 -8.05
CA VAL A 230 6.90 3.87 -9.49
C VAL A 230 7.50 5.00 -10.33
N ASP A 231 7.02 6.21 -10.18
CA ASP A 231 7.33 7.35 -11.08
C ASP A 231 7.74 8.64 -10.36
N GLY A 232 7.71 8.65 -9.03
CA GLY A 232 8.11 9.83 -8.26
C GLY A 232 7.00 10.85 -8.02
N ASP A 233 5.77 10.61 -8.50
CA ASP A 233 4.64 11.52 -8.38
C ASP A 233 3.69 11.13 -7.24
N CYS A 234 3.27 12.11 -6.42
CA CYS A 234 2.32 11.94 -5.32
C CYS A 234 0.89 12.25 -5.74
N SER A 235 -0.05 11.34 -5.47
CA SER A 235 -1.47 11.54 -5.75
C SER A 235 -2.18 12.45 -4.73
N THR A 236 -3.36 12.86 -5.10
CA THR A 236 -4.29 13.66 -4.30
C THR A 236 -5.24 12.82 -3.42
N ASN A 237 -5.29 11.48 -3.62
CA ASN A 237 -6.38 10.64 -3.11
C ASN A 237 -5.95 9.54 -2.16
N ASP A 238 -4.67 9.40 -1.92
CA ASP A 238 -4.11 8.22 -1.28
C ASP A 238 -4.59 8.00 0.14
N MET A 239 -4.88 6.73 0.44
CA MET A 239 -5.38 6.31 1.74
C MET A 239 -5.00 4.86 2.00
N VAL A 240 -4.55 4.57 3.21
CA VAL A 240 -4.60 3.21 3.79
C VAL A 240 -5.61 3.24 4.93
N LEU A 241 -6.63 2.40 4.85
CA LEU A 241 -7.65 2.25 5.88
C LEU A 241 -7.57 0.84 6.48
N VAL A 242 -7.54 0.75 7.80
CA VAL A 242 -7.65 -0.52 8.56
C VAL A 242 -8.95 -0.54 9.33
N LEU A 243 -9.66 -1.68 9.25
CA LEU A 243 -10.88 -1.95 9.99
C LEU A 243 -10.67 -3.19 10.88
N ALA A 244 -10.89 -3.08 12.20
CA ALA A 244 -10.76 -4.14 13.18
C ALA A 244 -12.09 -4.36 13.90
N ASN A 245 -12.83 -5.46 13.60
CA ASN A 245 -14.18 -5.69 14.10
C ASN A 245 -14.27 -6.50 15.39
N GLY A 246 -13.14 -7.02 15.90
CA GLY A 246 -13.07 -7.71 17.19
C GLY A 246 -13.63 -9.14 17.20
N ALA A 247 -13.95 -9.73 16.06
CA ALA A 247 -14.60 -11.05 15.99
C ALA A 247 -13.70 -12.22 16.44
N ALA A 248 -12.38 -12.03 16.57
CA ALA A 248 -11.44 -13.01 17.12
C ALA A 248 -11.60 -13.19 18.64
N ARG A 249 -12.10 -12.15 19.35
CA ARG A 249 -12.34 -12.17 20.81
C ARG A 249 -11.07 -12.42 21.62
N ASN A 250 -9.93 -11.92 21.19
CA ASN A 250 -8.71 -11.78 21.99
C ASN A 250 -8.90 -10.67 23.03
N GLU A 251 -8.05 -10.64 24.07
CA GLU A 251 -8.00 -9.48 24.97
C GLU A 251 -7.62 -8.21 24.18
N PRO A 252 -8.12 -7.03 24.57
CA PRO A 252 -7.84 -5.80 23.84
C PRO A 252 -6.35 -5.54 23.68
N LEU A 253 -5.90 -5.45 22.44
CA LEU A 253 -4.52 -5.13 22.11
C LEU A 253 -4.23 -3.64 22.40
N THR A 254 -3.20 -3.41 23.19
CA THR A 254 -2.63 -2.10 23.48
C THR A 254 -1.10 -2.18 23.34
N ASN A 255 -0.41 -1.06 23.34
CA ASN A 255 1.05 -1.02 23.29
C ASN A 255 1.74 -1.67 24.51
N THR A 256 1.01 -2.00 25.56
CA THR A 256 1.48 -2.73 26.75
C THR A 256 1.12 -4.22 26.74
N HIS A 257 0.35 -4.67 25.74
CA HIS A 257 -0.04 -6.07 25.62
C HIS A 257 1.18 -6.96 25.34
N PRO A 258 1.36 -8.13 25.99
CA PRO A 258 2.53 -9.00 25.79
C PRO A 258 2.78 -9.39 24.34
N GLU A 259 1.73 -9.57 23.54
CA GLU A 259 1.79 -9.97 22.15
C GLU A 259 1.55 -8.80 21.17
N TRP A 260 1.72 -7.55 21.64
CA TRP A 260 1.64 -6.36 20.79
C TRP A 260 2.59 -6.42 19.58
N SER A 261 3.80 -6.91 19.79
CA SER A 261 4.79 -7.08 18.72
C SER A 261 4.35 -8.08 17.65
N VAL A 262 3.57 -9.11 18.03
CA VAL A 262 3.02 -10.09 17.08
C VAL A 262 1.98 -9.42 16.18
N PHE A 263 1.11 -8.58 16.76
CA PHE A 263 0.12 -7.81 15.98
C PHE A 263 0.81 -6.80 15.03
N LEU A 264 1.84 -6.09 15.51
CA LEU A 264 2.61 -5.18 14.67
C LEU A 264 3.27 -5.90 13.49
N GLU A 265 3.84 -7.08 13.74
CA GLU A 265 4.48 -7.87 12.68
C GLU A 265 3.44 -8.41 11.68
N LEU A 266 2.25 -8.83 12.15
CA LEU A 266 1.14 -9.24 11.30
C LEU A 266 0.69 -8.09 10.37
N LEU A 267 0.51 -6.88 10.93
CA LEU A 267 0.16 -5.69 10.17
C LEU A 267 1.27 -5.30 9.17
N LYS A 268 2.54 -5.44 9.60
CA LYS A 268 3.69 -5.15 8.76
C LYS A 268 3.76 -6.10 7.56
N GLN A 269 3.68 -7.41 7.77
CA GLN A 269 3.74 -8.39 6.68
C GLN A 269 2.59 -8.22 5.68
N THR A 270 1.39 -7.92 6.18
CA THR A 270 0.24 -7.61 5.32
C THR A 270 0.49 -6.35 4.48
N SER A 271 0.94 -5.27 5.13
CA SER A 271 1.20 -3.98 4.47
C SER A 271 2.37 -4.06 3.49
N GLU A 272 3.46 -4.74 3.84
CA GLU A 272 4.63 -4.94 2.98
C GLU A 272 4.28 -5.75 1.73
N ASN A 273 3.49 -6.81 1.89
CA ASN A 273 3.05 -7.63 0.76
C ASN A 273 2.24 -6.80 -0.23
N LEU A 274 1.26 -6.02 0.25
CA LEU A 274 0.47 -5.13 -0.63
C LEU A 274 1.35 -4.05 -1.28
N ALA A 275 2.27 -3.45 -0.55
CA ALA A 275 3.19 -2.44 -1.06
C ALA A 275 4.09 -3.00 -2.18
N LYS A 276 4.64 -4.21 -2.00
CA LYS A 276 5.42 -4.91 -3.03
C LYS A 276 4.60 -5.24 -4.28
N GLN A 277 3.34 -5.67 -4.10
CA GLN A 277 2.44 -5.93 -5.24
C GLN A 277 2.15 -4.65 -6.03
N ILE A 278 1.95 -3.50 -5.36
CA ILE A 278 1.79 -2.20 -6.02
C ILE A 278 3.04 -1.83 -6.82
N ALA A 279 4.22 -1.93 -6.21
CA ALA A 279 5.47 -1.61 -6.88
C ALA A 279 5.74 -2.54 -8.08
N LYS A 280 5.43 -3.84 -7.97
CA LYS A 280 5.60 -4.84 -9.04
C LYS A 280 4.68 -4.58 -10.23
N ASP A 281 3.43 -4.13 -9.97
CA ASP A 281 2.42 -3.81 -11.00
C ASP A 281 2.50 -2.34 -11.47
N GLY A 282 3.68 -1.71 -11.36
CA GLY A 282 3.90 -0.36 -11.90
C GLY A 282 3.61 -0.29 -13.39
N GLU A 283 3.06 0.83 -13.88
CA GLU A 283 2.67 1.01 -15.27
C GLU A 283 3.79 0.64 -16.25
N GLY A 284 3.56 -0.41 -17.04
CA GLY A 284 4.51 -0.94 -18.01
C GLY A 284 5.74 -1.64 -17.40
N ALA A 285 5.76 -1.90 -16.09
CA ALA A 285 6.88 -2.56 -15.42
C ALA A 285 7.03 -4.02 -15.82
N THR A 286 8.26 -4.50 -15.81
CA THR A 286 8.60 -5.91 -16.03
C THR A 286 9.31 -6.53 -14.83
N LYS A 287 9.80 -5.71 -13.89
CA LYS A 287 10.60 -6.18 -12.75
C LYS A 287 10.24 -5.42 -11.47
N LEU A 288 10.19 -6.16 -10.37
CA LEU A 288 10.26 -5.59 -9.02
C LEU A 288 11.73 -5.33 -8.65
N ILE A 289 12.03 -4.16 -8.15
CA ILE A 289 13.36 -3.79 -7.62
C ILE A 289 13.23 -3.60 -6.12
N GLU A 290 13.99 -4.35 -5.34
CA GLU A 290 14.18 -4.13 -3.91
C GLU A 290 15.57 -3.54 -3.67
N VAL A 291 15.66 -2.45 -2.92
CA VAL A 291 16.92 -1.83 -2.52
C VAL A 291 17.06 -1.89 -1.02
N ASN A 292 18.10 -2.54 -0.54
CA ASN A 292 18.47 -2.63 0.87
C ASN A 292 19.70 -1.79 1.16
N VAL A 293 19.60 -0.85 2.09
CA VAL A 293 20.74 -0.04 2.58
C VAL A 293 21.03 -0.43 4.02
N HIS A 294 22.26 -0.85 4.28
CA HIS A 294 22.74 -1.33 5.56
C HIS A 294 23.88 -0.46 6.10
N GLY A 295 24.00 -0.39 7.42
CA GLY A 295 25.17 0.22 8.07
C GLY A 295 25.10 1.74 8.22
N MET A 296 23.90 2.32 8.28
CA MET A 296 23.68 3.76 8.53
C MET A 296 23.48 4.06 10.03
N ASN A 297 23.61 5.35 10.40
CA ASN A 297 23.39 5.82 11.77
C ASN A 297 21.90 5.86 12.16
N SER A 298 21.00 6.09 11.19
CA SER A 298 19.55 6.08 11.41
C SER A 298 18.80 5.23 10.38
N LYS A 299 17.67 4.68 10.79
CA LYS A 299 16.76 3.94 9.91
C LYS A 299 16.19 4.87 8.83
N GLN A 300 15.85 6.10 9.21
CA GLN A 300 15.29 7.10 8.29
C GLN A 300 16.27 7.43 7.15
N ASP A 301 17.57 7.60 7.46
CA ASP A 301 18.57 7.84 6.44
C ASP A 301 18.74 6.65 5.50
N SER A 302 18.74 5.42 6.07
CA SER A 302 18.77 4.19 5.27
C SER A 302 17.59 4.11 4.30
N GLN A 303 16.37 4.41 4.77
CA GLN A 303 15.15 4.41 3.98
C GLN A 303 15.15 5.50 2.90
N MET A 304 15.61 6.72 3.26
CA MET A 304 15.72 7.83 2.31
C MET A 304 16.69 7.50 1.17
N MET A 305 17.86 6.94 1.50
CA MET A 305 18.84 6.50 0.51
C MET A 305 18.28 5.38 -0.37
N ALA A 306 17.68 4.34 0.22
CA ALA A 306 17.08 3.22 -0.52
C ALA A 306 15.98 3.72 -1.49
N LYS A 307 15.10 4.60 -1.01
CA LYS A 307 14.02 5.18 -1.82
C LYS A 307 14.57 6.06 -2.95
N THR A 308 15.66 6.80 -2.71
CA THR A 308 16.33 7.60 -3.73
C THR A 308 16.97 6.73 -4.82
N ILE A 309 17.57 5.60 -4.46
CA ILE A 309 18.16 4.66 -5.41
C ILE A 309 17.07 4.03 -6.27
N VAL A 310 16.05 3.44 -5.66
CA VAL A 310 14.98 2.74 -6.39
C VAL A 310 14.11 3.68 -7.24
N GLY A 311 14.02 4.96 -6.87
CA GLY A 311 13.32 6.01 -7.63
C GLY A 311 14.18 6.68 -8.72
N SER A 312 15.45 6.29 -8.88
CA SER A 312 16.32 6.87 -9.90
C SER A 312 15.97 6.35 -11.30
N ASN A 313 15.57 7.22 -12.22
CA ASN A 313 15.26 6.84 -13.61
C ASN A 313 16.44 6.11 -14.28
N LEU A 314 17.69 6.51 -13.99
CA LEU A 314 18.87 5.85 -14.53
C LEU A 314 19.05 4.43 -13.96
N VAL A 315 18.79 4.22 -12.66
CA VAL A 315 18.81 2.89 -12.05
C VAL A 315 17.69 2.02 -12.61
N LYS A 316 16.48 2.56 -12.70
CA LYS A 316 15.31 1.85 -13.24
C LYS A 316 15.50 1.43 -14.71
N THR A 317 16.11 2.28 -15.54
CA THR A 317 16.42 1.94 -16.95
C THR A 317 17.58 0.96 -17.07
N ALA A 318 18.55 0.99 -16.16
CA ALA A 318 19.61 -0.04 -16.10
C ALA A 318 19.01 -1.40 -15.74
N ALA A 319 18.11 -1.45 -14.76
CA ALA A 319 17.39 -2.66 -14.38
C ALA A 319 16.58 -3.23 -15.55
N PHE A 320 15.87 -2.38 -16.30
CA PHE A 320 15.16 -2.79 -17.53
C PHE A 320 16.10 -3.42 -18.55
N GLY A 321 17.25 -2.79 -18.81
CA GLY A 321 18.25 -3.26 -19.77
C GLY A 321 19.14 -4.39 -19.27
N ALA A 322 18.92 -4.91 -18.05
CA ALA A 322 19.79 -5.88 -17.38
C ALA A 322 21.28 -5.44 -17.37
N ASP A 323 21.52 -4.12 -17.15
CA ASP A 323 22.84 -3.49 -17.08
C ASP A 323 23.24 -3.38 -15.58
N ALA A 324 24.32 -4.07 -15.19
CA ALA A 324 24.85 -4.04 -13.83
C ALA A 324 25.56 -2.72 -13.48
N ASN A 325 24.90 -1.61 -13.72
CA ASN A 325 25.45 -0.26 -13.66
C ASN A 325 25.50 0.30 -12.23
N TRP A 326 26.44 -0.18 -11.43
CA TRP A 326 26.66 0.32 -10.08
C TRP A 326 27.00 1.82 -10.03
N GLY A 327 27.57 2.39 -11.10
CA GLY A 327 27.84 3.83 -11.20
C GLY A 327 26.57 4.69 -11.11
N ARG A 328 25.44 4.20 -11.63
CA ARG A 328 24.15 4.88 -11.47
C ARG A 328 23.59 4.78 -10.04
N ILE A 329 23.90 3.67 -9.35
CA ILE A 329 23.50 3.47 -7.94
C ILE A 329 24.25 4.47 -7.05
N ILE A 330 25.60 4.54 -7.14
CA ILE A 330 26.40 5.46 -6.33
C ILE A 330 26.06 6.93 -6.62
N ALA A 331 25.75 7.26 -7.87
CA ALA A 331 25.28 8.60 -8.25
C ALA A 331 23.91 8.93 -7.62
N ALA A 332 23.01 7.96 -7.53
CA ALA A 332 21.72 8.13 -6.85
C ALA A 332 21.91 8.29 -5.33
N MET A 333 22.82 7.52 -4.72
CA MET A 333 23.19 7.67 -3.31
C MET A 333 23.70 9.09 -3.02
N GLY A 334 24.59 9.62 -3.86
CA GLY A 334 25.18 10.96 -3.69
C GLY A 334 24.16 12.10 -3.72
N ARG A 335 22.99 11.92 -4.36
CA ARG A 335 21.92 12.92 -4.38
C ARG A 335 20.81 12.69 -3.34
N SER A 336 20.95 11.67 -2.47
CA SER A 336 19.91 11.32 -1.48
C SER A 336 19.70 12.39 -0.40
N GLY A 337 20.64 13.31 -0.24
CA GLY A 337 20.66 14.27 0.88
C GLY A 337 21.20 13.68 2.17
N VAL A 338 21.59 12.40 2.15
CA VAL A 338 22.16 11.69 3.31
C VAL A 338 23.68 11.63 3.17
N GLY A 339 24.40 11.99 4.24
CA GLY A 339 25.86 11.89 4.28
C GLY A 339 26.32 10.43 4.42
N PHE A 340 27.32 10.03 3.66
CA PHE A 340 27.98 8.73 3.74
C PHE A 340 29.43 8.84 3.24
N GLN A 341 30.22 7.78 3.45
CA GLN A 341 31.62 7.72 2.99
C GLN A 341 31.71 6.82 1.75
N PRO A 342 31.91 7.39 0.54
CA PRO A 342 31.99 6.60 -0.71
C PRO A 342 33.05 5.50 -0.66
N GLU A 343 34.19 5.77 0.00
CA GLU A 343 35.33 4.87 0.11
C GLU A 343 35.04 3.63 1.00
N GLN A 344 33.93 3.63 1.70
CA GLN A 344 33.50 2.51 2.56
C GLN A 344 32.25 1.80 2.03
N THR A 345 31.85 2.13 0.80
CA THR A 345 30.62 1.61 0.19
C THR A 345 30.89 0.29 -0.52
N THR A 346 30.04 -0.70 -0.27
CA THR A 346 29.98 -1.94 -1.04
C THR A 346 28.60 -2.07 -1.67
N ILE A 347 28.53 -2.45 -2.96
CA ILE A 347 27.28 -2.62 -3.70
C ILE A 347 27.25 -4.02 -4.30
N SER A 348 26.09 -4.69 -4.21
CA SER A 348 25.84 -5.97 -4.88
C SER A 348 24.47 -6.03 -5.54
N PHE A 349 24.38 -6.84 -6.59
CA PHE A 349 23.13 -7.34 -7.17
C PHE A 349 22.92 -8.78 -6.68
N GLY A 350 21.96 -8.98 -5.76
CA GLY A 350 21.90 -10.24 -5.03
C GLY A 350 23.23 -10.53 -4.34
N GLU A 351 23.82 -11.67 -4.65
CA GLU A 351 25.14 -12.12 -4.13
C GLU A 351 26.35 -11.57 -4.93
N ILE A 352 26.12 -10.95 -6.09
CA ILE A 352 27.18 -10.51 -7.01
C ILE A 352 27.66 -9.11 -6.56
N ILE A 353 28.84 -9.05 -5.94
CA ILE A 353 29.47 -7.80 -5.55
C ILE A 353 30.05 -7.12 -6.79
N VAL A 354 29.74 -5.85 -7.01
CA VAL A 354 30.18 -5.04 -8.17
C VAL A 354 31.03 -3.82 -7.79
N LEU A 355 30.91 -3.38 -6.54
CA LEU A 355 31.76 -2.35 -5.92
C LEU A 355 32.12 -2.83 -4.52
N LYS A 356 33.35 -2.71 -4.09
CA LYS A 356 33.79 -3.11 -2.75
C LYS A 356 34.69 -2.04 -2.13
N ASP A 357 34.34 -1.58 -0.93
CA ASP A 357 35.08 -0.57 -0.18
C ASP A 357 35.43 0.66 -1.05
N GLY A 358 34.47 1.14 -1.86
CA GLY A 358 34.60 2.28 -2.74
C GLY A 358 35.35 2.02 -4.05
N GLU A 359 35.88 0.82 -4.27
CA GLU A 359 36.68 0.49 -5.45
C GLU A 359 35.93 -0.50 -6.37
N PRO A 360 35.99 -0.31 -7.71
CA PRO A 360 35.43 -1.27 -8.65
C PRO A 360 36.20 -2.59 -8.58
N ILE A 361 35.47 -3.67 -8.58
CA ILE A 361 36.05 -5.02 -8.62
C ILE A 361 35.67 -5.74 -9.92
N GLN A 362 36.46 -6.75 -10.30
CA GLN A 362 36.09 -7.63 -11.40
C GLN A 362 34.96 -8.56 -10.97
N PHE A 363 33.93 -8.66 -11.78
CA PHE A 363 32.80 -9.58 -11.62
C PHE A 363 32.41 -10.17 -12.98
N SER A 364 31.63 -11.23 -12.99
CA SER A 364 31.09 -11.81 -14.22
C SER A 364 29.91 -10.95 -14.74
N GLU A 365 30.12 -10.27 -15.83
CA GLU A 365 29.07 -9.49 -16.51
C GLU A 365 27.91 -10.39 -16.99
N GLU A 366 28.23 -11.64 -17.39
CA GLU A 366 27.25 -12.62 -17.83
C GLU A 366 26.34 -13.06 -16.67
N ASP A 367 26.93 -13.39 -15.51
CA ASP A 367 26.15 -13.78 -14.31
C ASP A 367 25.33 -12.60 -13.78
N ALA A 368 25.88 -11.40 -13.79
CA ALA A 368 25.18 -10.20 -13.36
C ALA A 368 23.99 -9.90 -14.29
N LYS A 369 24.17 -10.03 -15.60
CA LYS A 369 23.08 -9.89 -16.58
C LYS A 369 22.00 -10.95 -16.36
N ALA A 370 22.38 -12.22 -16.23
CA ALA A 370 21.46 -13.32 -15.98
C ALA A 370 20.65 -13.10 -14.69
N TYR A 371 21.30 -12.60 -13.61
CA TYR A 371 20.60 -12.23 -12.39
C TYR A 371 19.60 -11.09 -12.61
N LEU A 372 19.99 -10.04 -13.35
CA LEU A 372 19.15 -8.87 -13.63
C LEU A 372 18.00 -9.15 -14.60
N GLU A 373 18.00 -10.26 -15.31
CA GLU A 373 16.89 -10.73 -16.16
C GLU A 373 15.74 -11.34 -15.37
N ASN A 374 15.89 -11.59 -14.05
CA ASN A 374 14.80 -12.07 -13.20
C ASN A 374 13.69 -11.02 -13.03
N GLU A 375 12.45 -11.47 -12.78
CA GLU A 375 11.30 -10.60 -12.49
C GLU A 375 11.41 -9.83 -11.16
N SER A 376 12.29 -10.28 -10.26
CA SER A 376 12.55 -9.62 -8.98
C SER A 376 14.05 -9.56 -8.75
N ILE A 377 14.57 -8.37 -8.53
CA ILE A 377 15.99 -8.13 -8.33
C ILE A 377 16.22 -7.38 -7.01
N ILE A 378 17.31 -7.70 -6.33
CA ILE A 378 17.72 -7.08 -5.07
C ILE A 378 19.03 -6.34 -5.30
N ILE A 379 19.07 -5.08 -4.91
CA ILE A 379 20.27 -4.25 -4.84
C ILE A 379 20.61 -4.06 -3.37
N ASN A 380 21.79 -4.50 -2.94
CA ASN A 380 22.25 -4.27 -1.59
C ASN A 380 23.36 -3.21 -1.58
N VAL A 381 23.26 -2.29 -0.63
CA VAL A 381 24.25 -1.27 -0.34
C VAL A 381 24.70 -1.45 1.12
N TYR A 382 25.98 -1.63 1.33
CA TYR A 382 26.58 -1.76 2.66
C TYR A 382 27.48 -0.57 2.93
N LEU A 383 27.24 0.10 4.05
CA LEU A 383 27.99 1.22 4.58
C LEU A 383 28.57 0.87 5.95
N LYS A 384 29.50 1.69 6.47
CA LYS A 384 30.16 1.44 7.76
C LYS A 384 29.92 2.57 8.78
N ASP A 385 28.89 3.41 8.56
CA ASP A 385 28.59 4.55 9.42
C ASP A 385 27.85 4.15 10.72
N GLY A 386 27.16 3.00 10.72
CA GLY A 386 26.37 2.53 11.87
C GLY A 386 25.85 1.11 11.71
N ASN A 387 24.68 0.82 12.31
CA ASN A 387 24.07 -0.52 12.31
C ASN A 387 22.58 -0.54 11.91
N LYS A 388 22.07 0.57 11.42
CA LYS A 388 20.67 0.66 10.99
C LYS A 388 20.54 0.31 9.52
N SER A 389 19.36 -0.15 9.15
CA SER A 389 19.04 -0.56 7.79
C SER A 389 17.69 -0.01 7.38
N GLY A 390 17.50 0.11 6.06
CA GLY A 390 16.24 0.49 5.45
C GLY A 390 16.08 -0.17 4.09
N THR A 391 14.84 -0.45 3.73
CA THR A 391 14.48 -1.09 2.46
C THR A 391 13.48 -0.21 1.71
N ALA A 392 13.57 -0.20 0.39
CA ALA A 392 12.57 0.42 -0.48
C ALA A 392 12.32 -0.45 -1.71
N TRP A 393 11.12 -0.34 -2.28
CA TRP A 393 10.70 -1.11 -3.45
C TRP A 393 10.25 -0.20 -4.58
N GLY A 394 10.48 -0.64 -5.79
CA GLY A 394 10.05 0.02 -7.01
C GLY A 394 10.04 -0.95 -8.17
N CYS A 395 9.94 -0.42 -9.37
CA CYS A 395 9.96 -1.20 -10.59
C CYS A 395 10.96 -0.61 -11.59
N ASP A 396 11.27 -1.35 -12.64
CA ASP A 396 12.02 -0.85 -13.77
C ASP A 396 11.25 0.26 -14.54
N LEU A 397 11.93 0.95 -15.45
CA LEU A 397 11.33 1.97 -16.33
C LEU A 397 11.47 1.51 -17.78
N THR A 398 10.32 1.23 -18.39
CA THR A 398 10.21 0.68 -19.74
C THR A 398 9.66 1.70 -20.74
N TYR A 399 9.66 1.38 -22.02
CA TYR A 399 9.01 2.17 -23.04
C TYR A 399 7.49 2.23 -22.89
N ASP A 400 6.88 1.18 -22.31
CA ASP A 400 5.44 1.11 -22.11
C ASP A 400 4.93 2.10 -21.08
N TYR A 401 5.75 2.51 -20.09
CA TYR A 401 5.39 3.61 -19.19
C TYR A 401 5.04 4.89 -19.96
N VAL A 402 5.90 5.30 -20.90
CA VAL A 402 5.67 6.50 -21.74
C VAL A 402 4.45 6.32 -22.63
N LYS A 403 4.27 5.12 -23.21
CA LYS A 403 3.15 4.81 -24.09
C LYS A 403 1.81 4.87 -23.34
N ILE A 404 1.72 4.30 -22.13
CA ILE A 404 0.53 4.33 -21.30
C ILE A 404 0.17 5.77 -20.92
N ASN A 405 1.14 6.52 -20.40
CA ASN A 405 0.90 7.87 -19.88
C ASN A 405 0.71 8.90 -20.98
N GLY A 406 1.28 8.71 -22.16
CA GLY A 406 1.07 9.57 -23.34
C GLY A 406 -0.35 9.52 -23.90
N SER A 407 -1.14 8.49 -23.55
CA SER A 407 -2.51 8.28 -24.05
C SER A 407 -3.57 8.09 -22.94
N TYR A 408 -3.27 8.49 -21.70
CA TYR A 408 -4.12 8.22 -20.52
C TYR A 408 -5.56 8.76 -20.63
N ARG A 409 -5.79 9.85 -21.37
CA ARG A 409 -7.10 10.49 -21.59
C ARG A 409 -7.74 10.17 -22.96
N SER A 410 -7.12 9.34 -23.77
CA SER A 410 -7.62 9.02 -25.13
C SER A 410 -8.37 7.69 -25.18
#